data_1f0572a7975860a650f622d5ed5183b5
#
_entry.id   1f0572a7975860a650f622d5ed5183b5
#
_cell.length_a   1.000
_cell.length_b   1.000
_cell.length_c   1.000
_cell.angle_alpha   90.00
_cell.angle_beta   90.00
_cell.angle_gamma   90.00
#
_symmetry.space_group_name_H-M   'P 1'
#
loop_
_entity.id
_entity.type
_entity.pdbx_description
1 polymer ?
#
loop_
_entity_poly.entity_id
_entity_poly.type
_entity_poly.pdbx_seq_one_letter_code
_entity_poly.pdbx_strand_id
1 'polypeptide(L)'
;MTNNQYGAKVYPYEATECKFLLGGIGTGNVSVGTRGNYCDWEIFGQPGKGIHFPYTFFALWAKSKNTQPIVRILESRIQPPYTCSHGFISADLAGLPRFERSSFSAAYPFVNVALEDSKLPLSVELEAFTPFIPLNAKDSGIPGAVIRYKVKNNSGEALEATVASSVANAVGFNGYDLFDNLLVKKPVKNQ
;
A
#
# COMPACT_ATOMS: atom_id res chain seq x y z
N MET A 1 -7.14 0.34 -19.36
CA MET A 1 -6.16 -0.61 -19.93
C MET A 1 -4.86 -0.38 -19.20
N THR A 2 -4.48 -1.30 -18.34
CA THR A 2 -3.18 -1.26 -17.65
C THR A 2 -2.09 -1.34 -18.70
N ASN A 3 -1.28 -0.31 -18.79
CA ASN A 3 -0.06 -0.33 -19.61
C ASN A 3 0.85 -1.40 -19.00
N ASN A 4 0.79 -2.60 -19.56
CA ASN A 4 1.70 -3.70 -19.21
C ASN A 4 3.07 -3.40 -19.84
N GLN A 5 3.75 -2.40 -19.27
CA GLN A 5 4.96 -1.80 -19.79
C GLN A 5 6.14 -2.80 -19.89
N TYR A 6 6.01 -3.96 -19.23
CA TYR A 6 7.09 -4.95 -19.12
C TYR A 6 6.67 -6.38 -19.51
N GLY A 7 5.51 -6.58 -20.17
CA GLY A 7 5.02 -7.92 -20.48
C GLY A 7 4.65 -8.77 -19.26
N ALA A 8 4.56 -8.14 -18.07
CA ALA A 8 4.28 -8.82 -16.83
C ALA A 8 2.84 -9.35 -16.78
N LYS A 9 2.65 -10.49 -16.13
CA LYS A 9 1.32 -11.05 -15.89
C LYS A 9 0.50 -10.11 -15.00
N VAL A 10 -0.76 -9.90 -15.36
CA VAL A 10 -1.69 -9.11 -14.55
C VAL A 10 -2.51 -10.04 -13.65
N TYR A 11 -2.58 -9.68 -12.37
CA TYR A 11 -3.34 -10.40 -11.35
C TYR A 11 -4.50 -9.52 -10.86
N PRO A 12 -5.70 -10.08 -10.69
CA PRO A 12 -6.82 -9.37 -10.10
C PRO A 12 -6.66 -9.25 -8.58
N TYR A 13 -7.44 -8.36 -7.96
CA TYR A 13 -7.38 -8.13 -6.51
C TYR A 13 -7.80 -9.34 -5.65
N GLU A 14 -8.50 -10.29 -6.24
CA GLU A 14 -8.86 -11.56 -5.60
C GLU A 14 -7.66 -12.50 -5.41
N ALA A 15 -6.55 -12.27 -6.09
CA ALA A 15 -5.32 -13.03 -5.91
C ALA A 15 -4.58 -12.59 -4.64
N THR A 16 -5.18 -12.79 -3.47
CA THR A 16 -4.76 -12.25 -2.16
C THR A 16 -3.35 -12.63 -1.74
N GLU A 17 -2.84 -13.76 -2.22
CA GLU A 17 -1.48 -14.24 -1.89
C GLU A 17 -0.39 -13.65 -2.80
N CYS A 18 -0.76 -12.96 -3.86
CA CYS A 18 0.20 -12.34 -4.76
C CYS A 18 0.68 -11.01 -4.16
N LYS A 19 1.99 -10.91 -3.93
CA LYS A 19 2.62 -9.76 -3.30
C LYS A 19 3.96 -9.45 -3.96
N PHE A 20 4.39 -8.20 -3.85
CA PHE A 20 5.69 -7.76 -4.36
C PHE A 20 6.52 -7.13 -3.24
N LEU A 21 7.75 -7.61 -3.08
CA LEU A 21 8.66 -7.19 -2.04
C LEU A 21 9.34 -5.86 -2.41
N LEU A 22 9.32 -4.92 -1.49
CA LEU A 22 10.04 -3.66 -1.54
C LEU A 22 11.04 -3.57 -0.39
N GLY A 23 12.24 -3.08 -0.68
CA GLY A 23 13.31 -2.91 0.31
C GLY A 23 14.68 -3.12 -0.31
N GLY A 24 15.74 -2.56 0.26
CA GLY A 24 17.11 -2.71 -0.21
C GLY A 24 17.66 -4.11 0.02
N ILE A 25 18.67 -4.49 -0.75
CA ILE A 25 19.35 -5.80 -0.58
C ILE A 25 19.98 -5.87 0.83
N GLY A 26 19.64 -6.93 1.57
CA GLY A 26 20.16 -7.14 2.92
C GLY A 26 19.62 -6.19 3.99
N THR A 27 18.56 -5.45 3.68
CA THR A 27 17.84 -4.57 4.62
C THR A 27 16.47 -5.15 4.97
N GLY A 28 15.68 -4.43 5.78
CA GLY A 28 14.27 -4.77 5.98
C GLY A 28 13.44 -4.56 4.72
N ASN A 29 12.23 -5.11 4.73
CA ASN A 29 11.32 -5.03 3.59
C ASN A 29 9.86 -4.83 4.00
N VAL A 30 9.06 -4.43 3.03
CA VAL A 30 7.59 -4.37 3.07
C VAL A 30 7.05 -4.89 1.76
N SER A 31 5.91 -5.56 1.76
CA SER A 31 5.28 -6.05 0.54
C SER A 31 4.09 -5.17 0.13
N VAL A 32 3.93 -5.00 -1.19
CA VAL A 32 2.70 -4.47 -1.80
C VAL A 32 1.86 -5.64 -2.26
N GLY A 33 0.62 -5.72 -1.77
CA GLY A 33 -0.35 -6.72 -2.19
C GLY A 33 -1.16 -6.29 -3.42
N THR A 34 -1.93 -7.24 -3.97
CA THR A 34 -2.78 -7.00 -5.16
C THR A 34 -3.81 -5.91 -5.00
N ARG A 35 -4.19 -5.60 -3.76
CA ARG A 35 -5.12 -4.53 -3.43
C ARG A 35 -4.47 -3.14 -3.37
N GLY A 36 -3.14 -3.04 -3.45
CA GLY A 36 -2.38 -1.82 -3.17
C GLY A 36 -2.08 -1.61 -1.68
N ASN A 37 -2.38 -2.58 -0.84
CA ASN A 37 -2.09 -2.55 0.59
C ASN A 37 -0.64 -2.87 0.89
N TYR A 38 -0.15 -2.36 2.02
CA TYR A 38 1.20 -2.64 2.53
C TYR A 38 1.11 -3.67 3.65
N CYS A 39 1.89 -4.74 3.52
CA CYS A 39 1.91 -5.86 4.47
C CYS A 39 3.30 -6.49 4.54
N ASP A 40 3.43 -7.54 5.36
CA ASP A 40 4.71 -8.25 5.55
C ASP A 40 5.84 -7.29 5.93
N TRP A 41 5.61 -6.52 7.00
CA TRP A 41 6.58 -5.56 7.50
C TRP A 41 7.72 -6.29 8.24
N GLU A 42 8.80 -6.57 7.53
CA GLU A 42 9.98 -7.28 8.02
C GLU A 42 11.15 -6.32 8.21
N ILE A 43 10.96 -5.30 9.05
CA ILE A 43 11.92 -4.20 9.24
C ILE A 43 12.70 -4.25 10.56
N PHE A 44 12.45 -5.27 11.41
CA PHE A 44 13.09 -5.38 12.72
C PHE A 44 14.06 -6.56 12.83
N GLY A 45 14.58 -7.07 11.71
CA GLY A 45 15.45 -8.24 11.68
C GLY A 45 14.74 -9.54 12.04
N GLN A 46 13.43 -9.58 11.94
CA GLN A 46 12.58 -10.74 12.23
C GLN A 46 11.64 -11.02 11.06
N PRO A 47 11.27 -12.31 10.82
CA PRO A 47 10.22 -12.65 9.89
C PRO A 47 8.90 -11.96 10.27
N GLY A 48 8.19 -11.44 9.28
CA GLY A 48 6.98 -10.65 9.51
C GLY A 48 5.89 -10.89 8.46
N LYS A 49 5.80 -12.11 7.90
CA LYS A 49 4.75 -12.44 6.93
C LYS A 49 3.36 -12.34 7.56
N GLY A 50 2.48 -11.62 6.87
CA GLY A 50 1.13 -11.33 7.35
C GLY A 50 1.06 -10.17 8.36
N ILE A 51 2.17 -9.56 8.77
CA ILE A 51 2.15 -8.44 9.69
C ILE A 51 1.73 -7.16 8.96
N HIS A 52 0.77 -6.46 9.56
CA HIS A 52 0.30 -5.16 9.12
C HIS A 52 0.61 -4.13 10.19
N PHE A 53 1.08 -2.95 9.79
CA PHE A 53 1.14 -1.83 10.69
C PHE A 53 -0.25 -1.20 10.84
N PRO A 54 -0.71 -0.99 12.08
CA PRO A 54 -2.00 -0.37 12.32
C PRO A 54 -2.03 1.04 11.74
N TYR A 55 -3.19 1.44 11.22
CA TYR A 55 -3.43 2.79 10.70
C TYR A 55 -2.42 3.26 9.65
N THR A 56 -1.81 2.32 8.91
CA THR A 56 -0.83 2.61 7.86
C THR A 56 -1.49 2.46 6.49
N PHE A 57 -1.75 3.59 5.84
CA PHE A 57 -2.45 3.65 4.56
C PHE A 57 -2.21 4.97 3.85
N PHE A 58 -2.56 5.01 2.57
CA PHE A 58 -2.71 6.24 1.80
C PHE A 58 -4.18 6.47 1.48
N ALA A 59 -4.59 7.74 1.41
CA ALA A 59 -5.95 8.14 1.10
C ALA A 59 -5.97 9.21 0.01
N LEU A 60 -7.00 9.18 -0.82
CA LEU A 60 -7.32 10.20 -1.80
C LEU A 60 -8.58 10.93 -1.37
N TRP A 61 -8.52 12.25 -1.31
CA TRP A 61 -9.66 13.13 -1.29
C TRP A 61 -9.75 13.82 -2.65
N ALA A 62 -10.94 13.87 -3.24
CA ALA A 62 -11.16 14.52 -4.53
C ALA A 62 -12.49 15.27 -4.55
N LYS A 63 -12.52 16.45 -5.18
CA LYS A 63 -13.70 17.30 -5.29
C LYS A 63 -13.71 18.08 -6.62
N SER A 64 -14.85 18.10 -7.30
CA SER A 64 -15.13 19.10 -8.33
C SER A 64 -15.90 20.29 -7.75
N LYS A 65 -15.96 21.40 -8.48
CA LYS A 65 -16.60 22.64 -8.01
C LYS A 65 -18.06 22.44 -7.55
N ASN A 66 -18.79 21.54 -8.20
CA ASN A 66 -20.23 21.36 -8.04
C ASN A 66 -20.63 20.03 -7.36
N THR A 67 -19.66 19.27 -6.83
CA THR A 67 -19.91 17.96 -6.22
C THR A 67 -19.49 17.93 -4.74
N GLN A 68 -20.08 17.01 -4.00
CA GLN A 68 -19.56 16.66 -2.69
C GLN A 68 -18.19 15.98 -2.84
N PRO A 69 -17.28 16.16 -1.88
CA PRO A 69 -15.99 15.50 -1.92
C PRO A 69 -16.15 13.99 -1.80
N ILE A 70 -15.30 13.27 -2.50
CA ILE A 70 -15.21 11.81 -2.42
C ILE A 70 -13.87 11.46 -1.78
N VAL A 71 -13.90 10.54 -0.82
CA VAL A 71 -12.70 10.02 -0.15
C VAL A 71 -12.59 8.52 -0.42
N ARG A 72 -11.37 8.07 -0.69
CA ARG A 72 -11.03 6.64 -0.81
C ARG A 72 -9.69 6.35 -0.18
N ILE A 73 -9.60 5.24 0.52
CA ILE A 73 -8.29 4.63 0.80
C ILE A 73 -7.73 4.13 -0.52
N LEU A 74 -6.44 4.37 -0.76
CA LEU A 74 -5.74 3.99 -1.99
C LEU A 74 -5.42 2.48 -2.04
N GLU A 75 -6.47 1.71 -1.76
CA GLU A 75 -6.53 0.26 -1.80
C GLU A 75 -7.87 -0.17 -2.39
N SER A 76 -7.94 -1.34 -3.00
CA SER A 76 -9.22 -1.97 -3.33
C SER A 76 -9.81 -2.71 -2.11
N ARG A 77 -11.02 -3.23 -2.28
CA ARG A 77 -11.79 -3.90 -1.21
C ARG A 77 -11.00 -5.01 -0.55
N ILE A 78 -11.17 -5.14 0.76
CA ILE A 78 -10.66 -6.28 1.51
C ILE A 78 -11.39 -7.54 1.06
N GLN A 79 -10.64 -8.61 0.83
CA GLN A 79 -11.14 -9.90 0.34
C GLN A 79 -11.04 -10.98 1.42
N PRO A 80 -11.95 -11.98 1.42
CA PRO A 80 -11.77 -13.18 2.22
C PRO A 80 -10.50 -13.96 1.75
N PRO A 81 -9.93 -14.85 2.60
CA PRO A 81 -10.39 -15.17 3.93
C PRO A 81 -10.10 -14.04 4.95
N TYR A 82 -11.07 -13.76 5.81
CA TYR A 82 -10.89 -12.81 6.90
C TYR A 82 -10.13 -13.47 8.04
N THR A 83 -9.22 -12.73 8.65
CA THR A 83 -8.18 -13.29 9.53
C THR A 83 -8.66 -13.72 10.91
N CYS A 84 -9.88 -13.37 11.32
CA CYS A 84 -10.41 -13.78 12.61
C CYS A 84 -11.94 -14.01 12.60
N SER A 85 -12.41 -14.81 13.56
CA SER A 85 -13.83 -15.13 13.72
C SER A 85 -14.71 -13.95 14.13
N HIS A 86 -14.09 -12.86 14.58
CA HIS A 86 -14.78 -11.66 15.02
C HIS A 86 -14.85 -10.56 13.94
N GLY A 87 -14.41 -10.87 12.71
CA GLY A 87 -14.31 -9.90 11.63
C GLY A 87 -12.94 -9.21 11.60
N PHE A 88 -12.90 -7.96 11.10
CA PHE A 88 -11.68 -7.20 10.98
C PHE A 88 -11.27 -6.56 12.31
N ILE A 89 -9.97 -6.52 12.56
CA ILE A 89 -9.45 -5.68 13.64
C ILE A 89 -9.59 -4.20 13.25
N SER A 90 -9.80 -3.35 14.25
CA SER A 90 -9.97 -1.90 14.02
C SER A 90 -8.77 -1.25 13.31
N ALA A 91 -7.59 -1.78 13.52
CA ALA A 91 -6.36 -1.33 12.88
C ALA A 91 -6.33 -1.50 11.34
N ASP A 92 -7.13 -2.42 10.79
CA ASP A 92 -7.27 -2.63 9.35
C ASP A 92 -8.15 -1.58 8.67
N LEU A 93 -8.85 -0.75 9.47
CA LEU A 93 -9.72 0.33 8.97
C LEU A 93 -10.77 -0.17 7.96
N ALA A 94 -11.35 -1.35 8.21
CA ALA A 94 -12.25 -2.02 7.29
C ALA A 94 -13.51 -1.21 6.93
N GLY A 95 -13.94 -0.30 7.82
CA GLY A 95 -15.08 0.58 7.61
C GLY A 95 -14.81 1.78 6.70
N LEU A 96 -13.56 2.06 6.35
CA LEU A 96 -13.24 3.17 5.46
C LEU A 96 -13.50 2.82 3.99
N PRO A 97 -13.98 3.78 3.17
CA PRO A 97 -14.29 3.56 1.77
C PRO A 97 -13.01 3.29 0.97
N ARG A 98 -13.03 2.23 0.17
CA ARG A 98 -11.94 1.80 -0.72
C ARG A 98 -12.39 1.82 -2.17
N PHE A 99 -11.44 1.71 -3.09
CA PHE A 99 -11.72 1.48 -4.52
C PHE A 99 -12.44 0.15 -4.73
N GLU A 100 -13.24 0.09 -5.79
CA GLU A 100 -14.05 -1.11 -6.07
C GLU A 100 -13.19 -2.31 -6.46
N ARG A 101 -12.18 -2.07 -7.28
CA ARG A 101 -11.30 -3.10 -7.83
C ARG A 101 -9.88 -2.59 -7.98
N SER A 102 -8.96 -3.55 -8.15
CA SER A 102 -7.60 -3.27 -8.57
C SER A 102 -7.08 -4.35 -9.51
N SER A 103 -6.07 -4.02 -10.27
CA SER A 103 -5.28 -4.96 -11.03
C SER A 103 -3.80 -4.74 -10.73
N PHE A 104 -3.08 -5.83 -10.53
CA PHE A 104 -1.70 -5.84 -10.09
C PHE A 104 -0.80 -6.45 -11.17
N SER A 105 0.34 -5.84 -11.40
CA SER A 105 1.39 -6.41 -12.25
C SER A 105 2.76 -6.09 -11.67
N ALA A 106 3.70 -7.02 -11.81
CA ALA A 106 5.04 -6.83 -11.30
C ALA A 106 6.10 -7.39 -12.24
N ALA A 107 7.13 -6.61 -12.46
CA ALA A 107 8.37 -7.02 -13.10
C ALA A 107 9.52 -6.35 -12.34
N TYR A 108 10.31 -7.15 -11.63
CA TYR A 108 11.37 -6.62 -10.77
C TYR A 108 12.26 -5.62 -11.51
N PRO A 109 12.58 -4.46 -10.92
CA PRO A 109 12.30 -4.03 -9.55
C PRO A 109 11.00 -3.25 -9.35
N PHE A 110 10.05 -3.29 -10.28
CA PHE A 110 8.83 -2.48 -10.29
C PHE A 110 7.58 -3.29 -10.00
N VAL A 111 6.64 -2.66 -9.32
CA VAL A 111 5.25 -3.13 -9.15
C VAL A 111 4.29 -2.01 -9.51
N ASN A 112 3.19 -2.37 -10.17
CA ASN A 112 2.11 -1.45 -10.52
C ASN A 112 0.78 -2.02 -10.04
N VAL A 113 -0.05 -1.15 -9.43
CA VAL A 113 -1.41 -1.47 -9.04
C VAL A 113 -2.33 -0.38 -9.58
N ALA A 114 -3.18 -0.72 -10.53
CA ALA A 114 -4.23 0.17 -11.01
C ALA A 114 -5.47 0.04 -10.11
N LEU A 115 -6.00 1.15 -9.65
CA LEU A 115 -7.17 1.25 -8.78
C LEU A 115 -8.35 1.79 -9.58
N GLU A 116 -9.49 1.10 -9.52
CA GLU A 116 -10.69 1.39 -10.28
C GLU A 116 -11.90 1.60 -9.37
N ASP A 117 -12.65 2.67 -9.61
CA ASP A 117 -13.91 2.98 -8.93
C ASP A 117 -14.86 3.66 -9.92
N SER A 118 -16.02 3.05 -10.14
CA SER A 118 -17.04 3.58 -11.08
C SER A 118 -17.65 4.91 -10.65
N LYS A 119 -17.52 5.28 -9.38
CA LYS A 119 -18.05 6.52 -8.80
C LYS A 119 -17.06 7.68 -8.84
N LEU A 120 -15.82 7.43 -9.25
CA LEU A 120 -14.77 8.43 -9.31
C LEU A 120 -14.45 8.78 -10.76
N PRO A 121 -14.46 10.06 -11.15
CA PRO A 121 -13.99 10.49 -12.46
C PRO A 121 -12.45 10.56 -12.52
N LEU A 122 -11.79 9.71 -11.76
CA LEU A 122 -10.34 9.62 -11.66
C LEU A 122 -9.88 8.19 -11.89
N SER A 123 -8.73 8.03 -12.51
CA SER A 123 -7.96 6.77 -12.43
C SER A 123 -6.72 6.99 -11.58
N VAL A 124 -6.43 6.00 -10.76
CA VAL A 124 -5.26 6.03 -9.87
C VAL A 124 -4.40 4.82 -10.13
N GLU A 125 -3.11 5.04 -10.23
CA GLU A 125 -2.10 4.00 -10.36
C GLU A 125 -1.05 4.17 -9.27
N LEU A 126 -0.82 3.11 -8.51
CA LEU A 126 0.36 2.96 -7.66
C LEU A 126 1.48 2.37 -8.51
N GLU A 127 2.61 3.03 -8.56
CA GLU A 127 3.88 2.48 -9.02
C GLU A 127 4.84 2.49 -7.83
N ALA A 128 5.43 1.34 -7.52
CA ALA A 128 6.43 1.27 -6.47
C ALA A 128 7.64 0.46 -6.94
N PHE A 129 8.81 0.82 -6.41
CA PHE A 129 10.04 0.10 -6.74
C PHE A 129 11.08 0.27 -5.65
N THR A 130 12.00 -0.68 -5.63
CA THR A 130 13.23 -0.60 -4.85
C THR A 130 14.38 -0.23 -5.79
N PRO A 131 15.23 0.74 -5.45
CA PRO A 131 16.44 0.98 -6.21
C PRO A 131 17.27 -0.30 -6.34
N PHE A 132 17.53 -0.71 -7.57
CA PHE A 132 18.32 -1.90 -7.85
C PHE A 132 19.27 -1.64 -9.03
N ILE A 133 20.55 -1.73 -8.75
CA ILE A 133 21.63 -1.58 -9.74
C ILE A 133 22.43 -2.87 -9.72
N PRO A 134 22.39 -3.69 -10.77
CA PRO A 134 23.18 -4.92 -10.84
C PRO A 134 24.66 -4.67 -10.53
N LEU A 135 25.26 -5.54 -9.70
CA LEU A 135 26.65 -5.49 -9.25
C LEU A 135 27.02 -4.27 -8.37
N ASN A 136 26.05 -3.44 -7.99
CA ASN A 136 26.25 -2.33 -7.05
C ASN A 136 25.47 -2.58 -5.76
N ALA A 137 26.07 -3.29 -4.81
CA ALA A 137 25.45 -3.62 -3.54
C ALA A 137 25.22 -2.39 -2.66
N LYS A 138 26.08 -1.37 -2.77
CA LYS A 138 25.98 -0.15 -1.95
C LYS A 138 24.68 0.61 -2.24
N ASP A 139 24.39 0.89 -3.50
CA ASP A 139 23.21 1.66 -3.87
C ASP A 139 21.95 0.80 -3.86
N SER A 140 22.08 -0.50 -4.20
CA SER A 140 20.97 -1.46 -4.09
C SER A 140 20.61 -1.83 -2.65
N GLY A 141 21.49 -1.59 -1.69
CA GLY A 141 21.28 -1.82 -0.27
C GLY A 141 20.70 -0.62 0.49
N ILE A 142 20.28 0.44 -0.19
CA ILE A 142 19.61 1.58 0.46
C ILE A 142 18.30 1.10 1.10
N PRO A 143 18.11 1.27 2.43
CA PRO A 143 16.92 0.79 3.13
C PRO A 143 15.72 1.68 2.83
N GLY A 144 15.05 1.42 1.72
CA GLY A 144 13.91 2.24 1.30
C GLY A 144 13.21 1.70 0.07
N ALA A 145 12.03 2.25 -0.17
CA ALA A 145 11.24 2.03 -1.38
C ALA A 145 10.69 3.35 -1.88
N VAL A 146 10.60 3.50 -3.20
CA VAL A 146 9.94 4.64 -3.83
C VAL A 146 8.50 4.25 -4.09
N ILE A 147 7.58 5.09 -3.63
CA ILE A 147 6.13 4.93 -3.82
C ILE A 147 5.63 6.14 -4.59
N ARG A 148 5.00 5.91 -5.72
CA ARG A 148 4.43 6.95 -6.58
C ARG A 148 2.97 6.66 -6.85
N TYR A 149 2.11 7.63 -6.55
CA TYR A 149 0.71 7.60 -6.98
C TYR A 149 0.53 8.54 -8.17
N LYS A 150 0.04 8.01 -9.28
CA LYS A 150 -0.37 8.76 -10.46
C LYS A 150 -1.88 8.91 -10.41
N VAL A 151 -2.36 10.14 -10.29
CA VAL A 151 -3.79 10.46 -10.29
C VAL A 151 -4.11 11.19 -11.59
N LYS A 152 -5.01 10.62 -12.39
CA LYS A 152 -5.44 11.19 -13.67
C LYS A 152 -6.91 11.58 -13.59
N ASN A 153 -7.18 12.81 -13.90
CA ASN A 153 -8.54 13.30 -14.08
C ASN A 153 -9.09 12.84 -15.44
N ASN A 154 -10.16 12.06 -15.42
CA ASN A 154 -10.85 11.57 -16.63
C ASN A 154 -12.14 12.34 -16.93
N SER A 155 -12.47 13.37 -16.12
CA SER A 155 -13.60 14.26 -16.37
C SER A 155 -13.22 15.42 -17.29
N GLY A 156 -14.22 16.10 -17.83
CA GLY A 156 -14.03 17.35 -18.54
C GLY A 156 -13.94 18.59 -17.65
N GLU A 157 -13.98 18.42 -16.32
CA GLU A 157 -13.99 19.51 -15.33
C GLU A 157 -12.69 19.56 -14.53
N ALA A 158 -12.36 20.72 -13.98
CA ALA A 158 -11.27 20.83 -13.02
C ALA A 158 -11.61 20.12 -11.73
N LEU A 159 -10.68 19.31 -11.24
CA LEU A 159 -10.76 18.58 -9.97
C LEU A 159 -9.64 19.01 -9.05
N GLU A 160 -9.99 19.22 -7.80
CA GLU A 160 -9.06 19.34 -6.70
C GLU A 160 -8.83 17.97 -6.10
N ALA A 161 -7.59 17.57 -5.94
CA ALA A 161 -7.23 16.25 -5.41
C ALA A 161 -6.10 16.37 -4.39
N THR A 162 -6.23 15.64 -3.28
CA THR A 162 -5.21 15.57 -2.23
C THR A 162 -4.93 14.11 -1.91
N VAL A 163 -3.65 13.74 -1.89
CA VAL A 163 -3.20 12.45 -1.38
C VAL A 163 -2.63 12.66 0.02
N ALA A 164 -3.16 11.93 0.97
CA ALA A 164 -2.70 11.93 2.36
C ALA A 164 -2.14 10.56 2.72
N SER A 165 -1.18 10.52 3.66
CA SER A 165 -0.64 9.27 4.20
C SER A 165 -0.74 9.26 5.71
N SER A 166 -1.01 8.08 6.25
CA SER A 166 -0.87 7.74 7.66
C SER A 166 0.10 6.57 7.76
N VAL A 167 1.12 6.69 8.59
CA VAL A 167 2.11 5.63 8.79
C VAL A 167 2.38 5.50 10.28
N ALA A 168 2.24 4.28 10.81
CA ALA A 168 2.59 4.02 12.21
C ALA A 168 4.09 4.25 12.42
N ASN A 169 4.43 4.96 13.50
CA ASN A 169 5.82 5.19 13.85
C ASN A 169 6.46 3.90 14.38
N ALA A 170 7.33 3.30 13.59
CA ALA A 170 8.03 2.08 13.93
C ALA A 170 9.33 2.30 14.73
N VAL A 171 9.73 3.55 14.96
CA VAL A 171 10.97 3.88 15.69
C VAL A 171 10.84 3.44 17.16
N GLY A 172 11.82 2.66 17.62
CA GLY A 172 11.86 2.18 19.00
C GLY A 172 11.01 0.94 19.30
N PHE A 173 10.42 0.28 18.30
CA PHE A 173 9.79 -1.02 18.49
C PHE A 173 10.85 -2.11 18.72
N ASN A 174 10.69 -2.87 19.80
CA ASN A 174 11.58 -3.97 20.17
C ASN A 174 11.12 -5.35 19.62
N GLY A 175 10.13 -5.37 18.77
CA GLY A 175 9.55 -6.59 18.20
C GLY A 175 8.01 -6.59 18.26
N TYR A 176 7.42 -7.61 17.64
CA TYR A 176 5.98 -7.79 17.60
C TYR A 176 5.52 -8.60 18.81
N ASP A 177 4.58 -8.08 19.55
CA ASP A 177 3.70 -8.90 20.36
C ASP A 177 2.47 -9.24 19.52
N LEU A 178 2.35 -10.51 19.14
CA LEU A 178 1.25 -10.99 18.31
C LEU A 178 -0.12 -10.90 19.04
N PHE A 179 -0.12 -10.76 20.36
CA PHE A 179 -1.31 -10.70 21.18
C PHE A 179 -1.65 -9.30 21.68
N ASP A 180 -0.64 -8.47 21.92
CA ASP A 180 -0.80 -7.06 22.22
C ASP A 180 -0.63 -6.26 20.93
N ASN A 181 -1.72 -6.07 20.22
CA ASN A 181 -1.75 -5.15 19.07
C ASN A 181 -0.72 -4.04 19.22
N LEU A 182 0.06 -3.79 18.21
CA LEU A 182 1.09 -2.73 18.03
C LEU A 182 0.81 -1.36 18.72
N LEU A 183 -0.35 -1.21 19.33
CA LEU A 183 -0.86 0.01 19.95
C LEU A 183 -0.38 0.24 21.39
N VAL A 184 0.25 -0.72 22.03
CA VAL A 184 0.41 -0.67 23.50
C VAL A 184 1.80 -0.24 23.99
N LYS A 185 2.82 -0.23 23.17
CA LYS A 185 4.11 0.27 23.58
C LYS A 185 4.20 1.77 23.31
N LYS A 186 4.29 2.55 24.40
CA LYS A 186 4.42 4.02 24.37
C LYS A 186 5.43 4.44 23.30
N PRO A 187 5.11 5.41 22.46
CA PRO A 187 6.08 5.95 21.52
C PRO A 187 7.29 6.46 22.31
N VAL A 188 8.47 6.08 21.84
CA VAL A 188 9.71 6.66 22.36
C VAL A 188 9.64 8.16 22.08
N LYS A 189 9.66 8.97 23.11
CA LYS A 189 9.77 10.43 22.93
C LYS A 189 11.10 10.68 22.23
N ASN A 190 11.02 11.28 21.05
CA ASN A 190 12.23 11.84 20.44
C ASN A 190 12.84 12.84 21.44
N GLN A 191 14.04 12.55 21.88
CA GLN A 191 14.86 13.50 22.63
C GLN A 191 15.55 14.44 21.63
#